data_4ed25f636c9516ef92308d5e59350f7e
#
_entry.id   4ed25f636c9516ef92308d5e59350f7e
#
_cell.length_a   1.000
_cell.length_b   1.000
_cell.length_c   1.000
_cell.angle_alpha   90.00
_cell.angle_beta   90.00
_cell.angle_gamma   90.00
#
_symmetry.space_group_name_H-M   'P 1'
#
loop_
_entity.id
_entity.type
_entity.pdbx_description
1 polymer ?
#
loop_
_entity_poly.entity_id
_entity_poly.type
_entity_poly.pdbx_seq_one_letter_code
_entity_poly.pdbx_strand_id
1 'polypeptide(L)'
;MVPEGKMRRFGRAVGTALLAGVLLGACSGSGGDDRTKTIVDPAFLAEEQAWRNQRLDDLLRPDGWTSLVGLHWLELKAHYIGSGERIGNGVRMAFGPEKMGLLQRDRSGTWTFTPEKGVELTLDGEPLKGKVVLRNDQDPQPSVIGFDEGRGLVTLLRRGDRDALRVRHADAPTRLQFAGLEYWPADPSWRIEGRFIPHPPGKTLPIGDIVGTLSDSPNPGVVEFERDGRSFRLEALGEPGSELFFVLADRTSGHGSYPAGRFLEAAWPGPDGKVVLDFNRAYNPPCAFTLFATCPLPPPENRLDLLVTAGEKNYVSPVH
;
A
#
# COMPACT_ATOMS: atom_id res chain seq x y z
N MET A 1 -26.21 -42.87 23.63
CA MET A 1 -26.74 -43.12 24.98
C MET A 1 -27.01 -41.79 25.62
N VAL A 2 -28.26 -41.35 25.49
CA VAL A 2 -28.82 -40.15 26.14
C VAL A 2 -29.19 -40.55 27.58
N PRO A 3 -29.31 -39.64 28.58
CA PRO A 3 -30.65 -39.12 28.77
C PRO A 3 -30.74 -37.60 29.13
N GLU A 4 -31.94 -37.16 28.72
CA GLU A 4 -32.66 -35.94 29.09
C GLU A 4 -33.00 -35.81 30.58
N GLY A 5 -33.38 -34.60 30.95
CA GLY A 5 -34.24 -34.32 32.12
C GLY A 5 -34.08 -32.87 32.62
N LYS A 6 -34.95 -32.05 32.67
CA LYS A 6 -36.36 -31.80 32.79
C LYS A 6 -36.59 -30.34 33.24
N MET A 7 -37.46 -29.71 32.53
CA MET A 7 -38.10 -28.40 32.77
C MET A 7 -38.81 -28.33 34.16
N ARG A 8 -38.76 -27.19 34.86
CA ARG A 8 -39.80 -26.80 35.82
C ARG A 8 -40.18 -25.32 35.66
N ARG A 9 -41.45 -25.14 35.34
CA ARG A 9 -42.21 -23.87 35.41
C ARG A 9 -42.80 -23.72 36.81
N PHE A 10 -42.90 -22.50 37.33
CA PHE A 10 -43.88 -21.94 38.28
C PHE A 10 -43.63 -20.43 38.28
N GLY A 11 -44.53 -19.47 38.29
CA GLY A 11 -45.96 -19.42 38.50
C GLY A 11 -46.26 -17.93 38.84
N ARG A 12 -47.34 -17.43 38.34
CA ARG A 12 -47.87 -16.05 38.42
C ARG A 12 -48.07 -15.55 39.86
N ALA A 13 -47.88 -14.21 40.07
CA ALA A 13 -48.77 -13.44 40.96
C ALA A 13 -48.87 -11.98 40.49
N VAL A 14 -50.14 -11.56 40.38
CA VAL A 14 -50.64 -10.25 40.00
C VAL A 14 -50.69 -9.39 41.29
N GLY A 15 -50.37 -8.13 41.19
CA GLY A 15 -50.57 -7.16 42.25
C GLY A 15 -50.69 -5.74 41.67
N THR A 16 -51.95 -5.31 41.53
CA THR A 16 -52.35 -3.97 41.14
C THR A 16 -52.32 -3.03 42.34
N ALA A 17 -51.66 -1.88 42.23
CA ALA A 17 -51.94 -0.73 43.13
C ALA A 17 -51.81 0.57 42.33
N LEU A 18 -52.94 1.23 42.14
CA LEU A 18 -53.05 2.64 41.69
C LEU A 18 -52.73 3.57 42.91
N LEU A 19 -51.95 4.63 42.64
CA LEU A 19 -52.14 5.89 43.38
C LEU A 19 -51.64 7.06 42.54
N ALA A 20 -52.49 8.06 42.48
CA ALA A 20 -52.39 9.26 41.69
C ALA A 20 -51.52 10.34 42.39
N GLY A 21 -51.00 11.22 41.59
CA GLY A 21 -50.88 12.63 41.99
C GLY A 21 -49.49 13.27 41.94
N VAL A 22 -49.43 14.27 41.16
CA VAL A 22 -48.89 15.64 41.22
C VAL A 22 -47.91 15.99 40.12
N LEU A 23 -48.40 16.78 39.20
CA LEU A 23 -47.66 17.59 38.24
C LEU A 23 -46.87 18.69 38.97
N LEU A 24 -45.57 18.72 38.76
CA LEU A 24 -44.77 19.94 38.86
C LEU A 24 -43.84 20.01 37.65
N GLY A 25 -44.13 21.00 36.81
CA GLY A 25 -43.29 21.30 35.67
C GLY A 25 -41.95 21.89 36.09
N ALA A 26 -40.90 21.34 35.53
CA ALA A 26 -39.59 21.97 35.47
C ALA A 26 -39.13 21.87 34.00
N CYS A 27 -39.22 22.98 33.29
CA CYS A 27 -38.52 23.15 32.03
C CYS A 27 -37.01 23.17 32.29
N SER A 28 -36.37 22.07 32.09
CA SER A 28 -34.93 22.03 31.89
C SER A 28 -34.70 21.72 30.43
N GLY A 29 -34.30 22.77 29.67
CA GLY A 29 -33.84 22.62 28.32
C GLY A 29 -32.57 21.77 28.30
N SER A 30 -32.71 20.48 28.03
CA SER A 30 -31.61 19.64 27.57
C SER A 30 -31.42 19.93 26.08
N GLY A 31 -30.40 20.75 25.75
CA GLY A 31 -29.84 20.76 24.41
C GLY A 31 -29.37 19.36 24.08
N GLY A 32 -30.25 18.55 23.53
CA GLY A 32 -29.92 17.28 22.96
C GLY A 32 -28.96 17.54 21.80
N ASP A 33 -27.72 17.07 21.96
CA ASP A 33 -26.80 16.87 20.85
C ASP A 33 -27.41 15.78 19.97
N ASP A 34 -28.37 16.16 19.13
CA ASP A 34 -28.99 15.33 18.12
C ASP A 34 -28.01 15.19 16.94
N ARG A 35 -26.84 14.61 17.22
CA ARG A 35 -26.05 13.95 16.20
C ARG A 35 -26.85 12.73 15.83
N THR A 36 -27.77 12.89 14.89
CA THR A 36 -28.33 11.78 14.13
C THR A 36 -27.16 10.89 13.74
N LYS A 37 -27.01 9.74 14.39
CA LYS A 37 -26.10 8.69 13.95
C LYS A 37 -26.56 8.34 12.54
N THR A 38 -25.89 8.89 11.53
CA THR A 38 -26.11 8.50 10.14
C THR A 38 -25.91 7.01 10.10
N ILE A 39 -26.99 6.25 9.91
CA ILE A 39 -26.91 4.80 9.75
C ILE A 39 -26.16 4.61 8.43
N VAL A 40 -24.90 4.22 8.52
CA VAL A 40 -24.07 3.93 7.35
C VAL A 40 -24.64 2.67 6.69
N ASP A 41 -24.84 2.73 5.38
CA ASP A 41 -25.36 1.62 4.59
C ASP A 41 -24.53 0.35 4.83
N PRO A 42 -25.14 -0.77 5.28
CA PRO A 42 -24.44 -2.03 5.48
C PRO A 42 -23.74 -2.54 4.21
N ALA A 43 -24.29 -2.27 3.01
CA ALA A 43 -23.66 -2.65 1.75
C ALA A 43 -22.34 -1.90 1.53
N PHE A 44 -22.28 -0.60 1.83
CA PHE A 44 -21.06 0.19 1.79
C PHE A 44 -20.00 -0.37 2.77
N LEU A 45 -20.40 -0.66 4.00
CA LEU A 45 -19.47 -1.24 4.99
C LEU A 45 -18.92 -2.60 4.56
N ALA A 46 -19.74 -3.43 3.95
CA ALA A 46 -19.32 -4.73 3.42
C ALA A 46 -18.35 -4.58 2.25
N GLU A 47 -18.58 -3.64 1.35
CA GLU A 47 -17.68 -3.31 0.24
C GLU A 47 -16.32 -2.83 0.75
N GLU A 48 -16.30 -1.91 1.70
CA GLU A 48 -15.07 -1.41 2.30
C GLU A 48 -14.31 -2.51 3.07
N GLN A 49 -15.02 -3.40 3.77
CA GLN A 49 -14.38 -4.52 4.46
C GLN A 49 -13.77 -5.53 3.46
N ALA A 50 -14.44 -5.79 2.34
CA ALA A 50 -13.91 -6.65 1.29
C ALA A 50 -12.62 -6.07 0.68
N TRP A 51 -12.58 -4.75 0.41
CA TRP A 51 -11.38 -4.06 -0.07
C TRP A 51 -10.24 -4.14 0.96
N ARG A 52 -10.53 -3.91 2.25
CA ARG A 52 -9.53 -4.00 3.33
C ARG A 52 -8.95 -5.41 3.47
N ASN A 53 -9.78 -6.44 3.31
CA ASN A 53 -9.30 -7.83 3.34
C ASN A 53 -8.38 -8.12 2.15
N GLN A 54 -8.76 -7.72 0.93
CA GLN A 54 -7.92 -7.85 -0.25
C GLN A 54 -6.59 -7.12 -0.09
N ARG A 55 -6.62 -5.89 0.45
CA ARG A 55 -5.42 -5.09 0.74
C ARG A 55 -4.48 -5.80 1.70
N LEU A 56 -5.01 -6.42 2.75
CA LEU A 56 -4.23 -7.21 3.70
C LEU A 56 -3.61 -8.45 3.04
N ASP A 57 -4.40 -9.18 2.25
CA ASP A 57 -3.94 -10.37 1.53
C ASP A 57 -2.79 -10.02 0.58
N ASP A 58 -2.91 -8.93 -0.19
CA ASP A 58 -1.87 -8.46 -1.11
C ASP A 58 -0.58 -8.06 -0.39
N LEU A 59 -0.67 -7.41 0.76
CA LEU A 59 0.49 -7.05 1.58
C LEU A 59 1.22 -8.29 2.12
N LEU A 60 0.47 -9.34 2.50
CA LEU A 60 1.00 -10.55 3.11
C LEU A 60 1.37 -11.66 2.11
N ARG A 61 1.27 -11.40 0.81
CA ARG A 61 1.77 -12.34 -0.19
C ARG A 61 3.25 -12.65 0.02
N PRO A 62 3.71 -13.88 -0.28
CA PRO A 62 5.14 -14.25 -0.18
C PRO A 62 6.07 -13.36 -1.01
N ASP A 63 5.55 -12.76 -2.08
CA ASP A 63 6.20 -11.81 -2.99
C ASP A 63 5.69 -10.37 -2.84
N GLY A 64 4.86 -10.09 -1.83
CA GLY A 64 4.28 -8.77 -1.53
C GLY A 64 5.29 -7.75 -0.99
N TRP A 65 4.79 -6.57 -0.62
CA TRP A 65 5.65 -5.49 -0.15
C TRP A 65 6.28 -5.75 1.23
N THR A 66 5.60 -6.52 2.08
CA THR A 66 6.13 -6.91 3.40
C THR A 66 7.20 -7.99 3.32
N SER A 67 7.38 -8.63 2.16
CA SER A 67 8.43 -9.64 1.94
C SER A 67 9.80 -9.05 1.58
N LEU A 68 9.93 -7.72 1.44
CA LEU A 68 11.20 -7.09 1.11
C LEU A 68 12.20 -7.23 2.26
N VAL A 69 13.40 -7.73 1.93
CA VAL A 69 14.51 -7.98 2.86
C VAL A 69 15.82 -7.34 2.44
N GLY A 70 15.86 -6.62 1.31
CA GLY A 70 17.05 -5.92 0.85
C GLY A 70 16.81 -5.02 -0.35
N LEU A 71 17.51 -3.88 -0.35
CA LEU A 71 17.71 -3.00 -1.49
C LEU A 71 19.19 -2.63 -1.54
N HIS A 72 19.90 -3.09 -2.57
CA HIS A 72 21.35 -2.97 -2.68
C HIS A 72 21.70 -2.19 -3.94
N TRP A 73 22.24 -0.98 -3.78
CA TRP A 73 22.71 -0.16 -4.88
C TRP A 73 23.99 -0.75 -5.51
N LEU A 74 24.03 -0.78 -6.84
CA LEU A 74 25.13 -1.36 -7.62
C LEU A 74 26.08 -0.24 -8.07
N GLU A 75 27.12 -0.01 -7.30
CA GLU A 75 28.08 1.07 -7.57
C GLU A 75 29.28 0.61 -8.42
N LEU A 76 29.59 -0.68 -8.39
CA LEU A 76 30.70 -1.27 -9.13
C LEU A 76 30.23 -1.98 -10.39
N LYS A 77 31.14 -2.25 -11.31
CA LYS A 77 30.86 -3.02 -12.54
C LYS A 77 30.70 -4.53 -12.29
N ALA A 78 31.06 -5.01 -11.12
CA ALA A 78 30.95 -6.40 -10.75
C ALA A 78 30.71 -6.56 -9.25
N HIS A 79 29.79 -7.43 -8.88
CA HIS A 79 29.43 -7.75 -7.52
C HIS A 79 29.23 -9.25 -7.35
N TYR A 80 29.89 -9.85 -6.39
CA TYR A 80 29.48 -11.14 -5.88
C TYR A 80 28.20 -10.96 -5.06
N ILE A 81 27.26 -11.92 -5.20
CA ILE A 81 25.98 -11.90 -4.50
C ILE A 81 25.87 -13.14 -3.63
N GLY A 82 25.36 -13.00 -2.42
CA GLY A 82 25.07 -14.12 -1.51
C GLY A 82 24.85 -13.64 -0.08
N SER A 83 24.59 -14.59 0.83
CA SER A 83 24.37 -14.33 2.26
C SER A 83 25.64 -14.49 3.12
N GLY A 84 26.72 -15.02 2.55
CA GLY A 84 27.95 -15.33 3.28
C GLY A 84 28.68 -14.11 3.82
N GLU A 85 29.39 -14.28 4.93
CA GLU A 85 30.13 -13.18 5.57
C GLU A 85 31.33 -12.70 4.76
N ARG A 86 31.90 -13.53 3.89
CA ARG A 86 33.14 -13.26 3.14
C ARG A 86 32.88 -12.86 1.68
N ILE A 87 31.85 -12.07 1.43
CA ILE A 87 31.53 -11.61 0.07
C ILE A 87 32.40 -10.40 -0.34
N GLY A 88 33.17 -9.84 0.57
CA GLY A 88 34.03 -8.65 0.32
C GLY A 88 33.15 -7.43 -0.06
N ASN A 89 33.50 -6.77 -1.18
CA ASN A 89 32.72 -5.64 -1.72
C ASN A 89 31.47 -6.10 -2.50
N GLY A 90 30.96 -7.30 -2.26
CA GLY A 90 29.76 -7.84 -2.89
C GLY A 90 28.47 -7.38 -2.23
N VAL A 91 27.37 -7.85 -2.80
CA VAL A 91 26.01 -7.66 -2.26
C VAL A 91 25.73 -8.75 -1.23
N ARG A 92 25.75 -8.40 0.06
CA ARG A 92 25.38 -9.30 1.14
C ARG A 92 23.88 -9.29 1.35
N MET A 93 23.23 -10.42 1.07
CA MET A 93 21.79 -10.59 1.28
C MET A 93 21.52 -11.14 2.69
N ALA A 94 20.31 -10.85 3.22
CA ALA A 94 19.85 -11.40 4.51
C ALA A 94 19.48 -12.90 4.43
N PHE A 95 19.13 -13.39 3.25
CA PHE A 95 18.70 -14.77 2.97
C PHE A 95 19.39 -15.30 1.73
N GLY A 96 19.38 -16.63 1.58
CA GLY A 96 19.85 -17.33 0.39
C GLY A 96 21.21 -18.01 0.54
N PRO A 97 21.77 -18.54 -0.54
CA PRO A 97 23.07 -19.23 -0.55
C PRO A 97 24.20 -18.33 -0.11
N GLU A 98 25.23 -18.88 0.58
CA GLU A 98 26.43 -18.11 0.96
C GLU A 98 27.08 -17.41 -0.24
N LYS A 99 27.17 -18.15 -1.38
CA LYS A 99 27.59 -17.63 -2.67
C LYS A 99 26.50 -17.95 -3.69
N MET A 100 25.82 -16.95 -4.16
CA MET A 100 24.75 -17.12 -5.14
C MET A 100 25.28 -17.03 -6.58
N GLY A 101 26.18 -16.08 -6.83
CA GLY A 101 26.76 -15.88 -8.14
C GLY A 101 27.44 -14.53 -8.32
N LEU A 102 27.81 -14.23 -9.57
CA LEU A 102 28.49 -13.00 -9.97
C LEU A 102 27.59 -12.17 -10.89
N LEU A 103 27.30 -10.96 -10.48
CA LEU A 103 26.64 -9.93 -11.28
C LEU A 103 27.70 -9.03 -11.93
N GLN A 104 27.59 -8.80 -13.22
CA GLN A 104 28.54 -7.97 -13.98
C GLN A 104 27.82 -7.04 -14.95
N ARG A 105 28.26 -5.78 -15.01
CA ARG A 105 27.83 -4.78 -15.98
C ARG A 105 28.86 -4.63 -17.09
N ASP A 106 28.43 -4.77 -18.32
CA ASP A 106 29.30 -4.54 -19.48
C ASP A 106 29.41 -3.05 -19.84
N ARG A 107 30.15 -2.78 -20.93
CA ARG A 107 30.37 -1.41 -21.42
C ARG A 107 29.10 -0.74 -21.98
N SER A 108 28.11 -1.53 -22.39
CA SER A 108 26.83 -1.04 -22.87
C SER A 108 25.86 -0.70 -21.74
N GLY A 109 26.21 -1.05 -20.50
CA GLY A 109 25.34 -0.87 -19.34
C GLY A 109 24.46 -2.09 -19.04
N THR A 110 24.59 -3.17 -19.78
CA THR A 110 23.81 -4.39 -19.62
C THR A 110 24.33 -5.22 -18.45
N TRP A 111 23.43 -5.60 -17.56
CA TRP A 111 23.76 -6.48 -16.45
C TRP A 111 23.60 -7.95 -16.84
N THR A 112 24.57 -8.75 -16.46
CA THR A 112 24.57 -10.21 -16.63
C THR A 112 24.82 -10.88 -15.29
N PHE A 113 24.18 -12.01 -15.07
CA PHE A 113 24.36 -12.83 -13.88
C PHE A 113 24.90 -14.21 -14.26
N THR A 114 25.94 -14.65 -13.54
CA THR A 114 26.52 -15.99 -13.67
C THR A 114 26.32 -16.70 -12.33
N PRO A 115 25.52 -17.78 -12.26
CA PRO A 115 25.29 -18.51 -11.02
C PRO A 115 26.57 -19.19 -10.53
N GLU A 116 26.71 -19.33 -9.21
CA GLU A 116 27.75 -20.14 -8.59
C GLU A 116 27.50 -21.62 -8.89
N LYS A 117 28.59 -22.38 -9.06
CA LYS A 117 28.48 -23.79 -9.40
C LYS A 117 27.84 -24.59 -8.26
N GLY A 118 26.81 -25.38 -8.59
CA GLY A 118 26.10 -26.24 -7.65
C GLY A 118 25.04 -25.54 -6.81
N VAL A 119 24.74 -24.26 -7.09
CA VAL A 119 23.64 -23.54 -6.47
C VAL A 119 22.39 -23.67 -7.34
N GLU A 120 21.29 -24.10 -6.73
CA GLU A 120 19.99 -24.23 -7.40
C GLU A 120 19.28 -22.87 -7.42
N LEU A 121 19.12 -22.33 -8.63
CA LEU A 121 18.45 -21.07 -8.89
C LEU A 121 17.48 -21.22 -10.05
N THR A 122 16.49 -20.34 -10.10
CA THR A 122 15.63 -20.19 -11.26
C THR A 122 15.78 -18.80 -11.89
N LEU A 123 15.47 -18.69 -13.17
CA LEU A 123 15.24 -17.43 -13.87
C LEU A 123 13.82 -17.47 -14.43
N ASP A 124 12.99 -16.50 -14.03
CA ASP A 124 11.59 -16.41 -14.47
C ASP A 124 10.81 -17.73 -14.24
N GLY A 125 11.14 -18.45 -13.15
CA GLY A 125 10.54 -19.73 -12.74
C GLY A 125 11.22 -20.99 -13.32
N GLU A 126 12.06 -20.86 -14.34
CA GLU A 126 12.75 -22.00 -14.98
C GLU A 126 14.17 -22.20 -14.40
N PRO A 127 14.69 -23.43 -14.34
CA PRO A 127 16.04 -23.70 -13.83
C PRO A 127 17.12 -22.88 -14.52
N LEU A 128 17.85 -22.06 -13.75
CA LEU A 128 18.91 -21.20 -14.28
C LEU A 128 20.16 -21.99 -14.61
N LYS A 129 20.54 -22.01 -15.90
CA LYS A 129 21.73 -22.70 -16.41
C LYS A 129 22.70 -21.70 -17.05
N GLY A 130 23.80 -21.42 -16.35
CA GLY A 130 24.87 -20.59 -16.91
C GLY A 130 24.56 -19.07 -16.88
N LYS A 131 25.36 -18.32 -17.63
CA LYS A 131 25.30 -16.86 -17.66
C LYS A 131 24.07 -16.36 -18.41
N VAL A 132 23.35 -15.40 -17.81
CA VAL A 132 22.14 -14.77 -18.38
C VAL A 132 22.21 -13.25 -18.34
N VAL A 133 21.47 -12.61 -19.23
CA VAL A 133 21.22 -11.15 -19.20
C VAL A 133 20.03 -10.88 -18.29
N LEU A 134 20.14 -9.87 -17.44
CA LEU A 134 19.02 -9.41 -16.57
C LEU A 134 18.35 -8.20 -17.15
N ARG A 135 17.03 -8.27 -17.26
CA ARG A 135 16.13 -7.14 -17.55
C ARG A 135 15.71 -6.48 -16.23
N ASN A 136 15.75 -5.16 -16.20
CA ASN A 136 15.34 -4.42 -14.99
C ASN A 136 13.81 -4.24 -14.93
N ASP A 137 13.31 -3.63 -13.84
CA ASP A 137 11.88 -3.45 -13.57
C ASP A 137 11.16 -2.44 -14.49
N GLN A 138 11.86 -1.76 -15.39
CA GLN A 138 11.28 -0.93 -16.43
C GLN A 138 11.01 -1.70 -17.74
N ASP A 139 11.53 -2.93 -17.85
CA ASP A 139 11.20 -3.82 -18.97
C ASP A 139 9.78 -4.39 -18.77
N PRO A 140 8.98 -4.54 -19.82
CA PRO A 140 7.66 -5.19 -19.72
C PRO A 140 7.68 -6.58 -19.12
N GLN A 141 8.82 -7.27 -19.20
CA GLN A 141 9.06 -8.60 -18.61
C GLN A 141 10.39 -8.59 -17.83
N PRO A 142 10.43 -8.00 -16.64
CA PRO A 142 11.65 -7.95 -15.83
C PRO A 142 12.10 -9.35 -15.43
N SER A 143 13.42 -9.54 -15.35
CA SER A 143 14.00 -10.82 -14.91
C SER A 143 13.85 -11.01 -13.41
N VAL A 144 13.45 -12.20 -13.00
CA VAL A 144 13.31 -12.61 -11.60
C VAL A 144 14.19 -13.84 -11.34
N ILE A 145 15.23 -13.67 -10.51
CA ILE A 145 16.04 -14.80 -10.04
C ILE A 145 15.39 -15.35 -8.77
N GLY A 146 15.01 -16.63 -8.79
CA GLY A 146 14.48 -17.35 -7.63
C GLY A 146 15.55 -18.16 -6.93
N PHE A 147 15.47 -18.26 -5.60
CA PHE A 147 16.33 -19.08 -4.73
C PHE A 147 15.50 -19.65 -3.57
N ASP A 148 16.08 -20.57 -2.78
CA ASP A 148 15.40 -21.22 -1.66
C ASP A 148 14.05 -21.83 -2.07
N GLU A 149 14.04 -22.62 -3.15
CA GLU A 149 12.81 -23.25 -3.69
C GLU A 149 11.72 -22.23 -4.07
N GLY A 150 12.12 -21.04 -4.51
CA GLY A 150 11.21 -19.96 -4.91
C GLY A 150 10.70 -19.10 -3.76
N ARG A 151 11.10 -19.34 -2.51
CA ARG A 151 10.77 -18.47 -1.38
C ARG A 151 11.50 -17.13 -1.40
N GLY A 152 12.67 -17.08 -2.03
CA GLY A 152 13.46 -15.88 -2.23
C GLY A 152 13.48 -15.43 -3.68
N LEU A 153 13.38 -14.11 -3.91
CA LEU A 153 13.37 -13.51 -5.24
C LEU A 153 14.33 -12.32 -5.29
N VAL A 154 15.09 -12.21 -6.38
CA VAL A 154 15.96 -11.07 -6.68
C VAL A 154 15.53 -10.46 -8.00
N THR A 155 15.32 -9.13 -8.01
CA THR A 155 15.00 -8.35 -9.21
C THR A 155 15.99 -7.19 -9.36
N LEU A 156 16.34 -6.86 -10.62
CA LEU A 156 17.12 -5.69 -10.94
C LEU A 156 16.20 -4.47 -11.06
N LEU A 157 16.51 -3.37 -10.36
CA LEU A 157 15.79 -2.11 -10.43
C LEU A 157 16.61 -1.06 -11.16
N ARG A 158 15.91 -0.12 -11.84
CA ARG A 158 16.46 1.11 -12.37
C ARG A 158 15.73 2.31 -11.75
N ARG A 159 16.50 3.25 -11.14
CA ARG A 159 15.98 4.52 -10.61
C ARG A 159 16.88 5.65 -11.10
N GLY A 160 16.37 6.43 -12.06
CA GLY A 160 17.19 7.39 -12.79
C GLY A 160 18.37 6.69 -13.49
N ASP A 161 19.58 7.11 -13.18
CA ASP A 161 20.84 6.54 -13.68
C ASP A 161 21.42 5.42 -12.81
N ARG A 162 20.78 5.10 -11.68
CA ARG A 162 21.23 4.13 -10.69
C ARG A 162 20.54 2.78 -10.85
N ASP A 163 21.31 1.70 -10.69
CA ASP A 163 20.81 0.34 -10.64
C ASP A 163 20.89 -0.22 -9.22
N ALA A 164 19.95 -1.07 -8.86
CA ALA A 164 19.92 -1.76 -7.56
C ALA A 164 19.37 -3.18 -7.69
N LEU A 165 19.73 -4.05 -6.75
CA LEU A 165 19.04 -5.32 -6.54
C LEU A 165 18.01 -5.16 -5.43
N ARG A 166 16.79 -5.59 -5.69
CA ARG A 166 15.72 -5.74 -4.70
C ARG A 166 15.56 -7.21 -4.36
N VAL A 167 15.60 -7.50 -3.07
CA VAL A 167 15.49 -8.87 -2.56
C VAL A 167 14.19 -9.02 -1.77
N ARG A 168 13.43 -10.07 -2.08
CA ARG A 168 12.26 -10.52 -1.33
C ARG A 168 12.52 -11.89 -0.74
N HIS A 169 11.88 -12.19 0.37
CA HIS A 169 11.84 -13.52 0.93
C HIS A 169 10.52 -13.79 1.65
N ALA A 170 9.95 -14.98 1.44
CA ALA A 170 8.69 -15.35 2.08
C ALA A 170 8.76 -15.32 3.62
N ASP A 171 9.94 -15.57 4.19
CA ASP A 171 10.17 -15.56 5.64
C ASP A 171 10.65 -14.18 6.16
N ALA A 172 10.39 -13.10 5.43
CA ALA A 172 10.74 -11.75 5.88
C ALA A 172 10.11 -11.45 7.26
N PRO A 173 10.88 -10.94 8.24
CA PRO A 173 10.34 -10.60 9.56
C PRO A 173 9.17 -9.61 9.51
N THR A 174 9.25 -8.62 8.61
CA THR A 174 8.19 -7.63 8.37
C THR A 174 6.89 -8.26 7.88
N ARG A 175 6.95 -9.39 7.18
CA ARG A 175 5.79 -10.18 6.75
C ARG A 175 5.25 -11.07 7.85
N LEU A 176 6.14 -11.85 8.51
CA LEU A 176 5.73 -12.84 9.51
C LEU A 176 5.24 -12.20 10.82
N GLN A 177 5.71 -11.00 11.13
CA GLN A 177 5.36 -10.26 12.33
C GLN A 177 4.47 -9.04 12.02
N PHE A 178 3.75 -9.08 10.88
CA PHE A 178 2.90 -7.97 10.47
C PHE A 178 1.80 -7.70 11.51
N ALA A 179 1.72 -6.47 12.01
CA ALA A 179 0.83 -6.10 13.12
C ALA A 179 -0.63 -5.86 12.70
N GLY A 180 -0.94 -5.97 11.40
CA GLY A 180 -2.25 -5.58 10.86
C GLY A 180 -2.31 -4.12 10.44
N LEU A 181 -3.42 -3.71 9.85
CA LEU A 181 -3.68 -2.34 9.41
C LEU A 181 -4.74 -1.70 10.29
N GLU A 182 -4.51 -0.46 10.69
CA GLU A 182 -5.52 0.40 11.28
C GLU A 182 -6.09 1.35 10.24
N TYR A 183 -7.39 1.61 10.34
CA TYR A 183 -8.12 2.50 9.46
C TYR A 183 -8.83 3.60 10.23
N TRP A 184 -9.02 4.74 9.60
CA TRP A 184 -10.04 5.68 10.01
C TRP A 184 -11.43 5.02 9.85
N PRO A 185 -12.45 5.46 10.61
CA PRO A 185 -13.80 4.96 10.41
C PRO A 185 -14.25 5.11 8.95
N ALA A 186 -14.86 4.07 8.39
CA ALA A 186 -15.43 4.15 7.05
C ALA A 186 -16.60 5.13 7.05
N ASP A 187 -16.57 6.11 6.15
CA ASP A 187 -17.56 7.17 6.04
C ASP A 187 -17.87 7.39 4.54
N PRO A 188 -19.13 7.16 4.11
CA PRO A 188 -19.54 7.36 2.72
C PRO A 188 -19.30 8.78 2.20
N SER A 189 -19.27 9.78 3.08
CA SER A 189 -18.99 11.16 2.71
C SER A 189 -17.57 11.40 2.18
N TRP A 190 -16.67 10.43 2.38
CA TRP A 190 -15.33 10.43 1.82
C TRP A 190 -15.22 9.73 0.45
N ARG A 191 -16.34 9.22 -0.09
CA ARG A 191 -16.46 8.83 -1.50
C ARG A 191 -16.94 10.02 -2.30
N ILE A 192 -16.02 10.81 -2.82
CA ILE A 192 -16.27 12.13 -3.39
C ILE A 192 -16.24 12.05 -4.93
N GLU A 193 -17.30 12.53 -5.58
CA GLU A 193 -17.30 12.72 -7.03
C GLU A 193 -16.53 13.99 -7.37
N GLY A 194 -15.53 13.86 -8.24
CA GLY A 194 -14.75 14.96 -8.78
C GLY A 194 -14.90 15.05 -10.30
N ARG A 195 -14.41 16.15 -10.86
CA ARG A 195 -14.35 16.40 -12.29
C ARG A 195 -12.92 16.24 -12.79
N PHE A 196 -12.72 15.36 -13.75
CA PHE A 196 -11.44 15.24 -14.44
C PHE A 196 -11.26 16.33 -15.49
N ILE A 197 -10.12 16.96 -15.48
CA ILE A 197 -9.70 17.97 -16.46
C ILE A 197 -8.44 17.42 -17.13
N PRO A 198 -8.53 17.00 -18.39
CA PRO A 198 -7.38 16.42 -19.09
C PRO A 198 -6.29 17.47 -19.34
N HIS A 199 -5.05 17.04 -19.25
CA HIS A 199 -3.91 17.82 -19.69
C HIS A 199 -3.59 17.60 -21.18
N PRO A 200 -2.81 18.47 -21.80
CA PRO A 200 -2.29 18.22 -23.14
C PRO A 200 -1.55 16.88 -23.21
N PRO A 201 -1.68 16.14 -24.33
CA PRO A 201 -0.97 14.88 -24.51
C PRO A 201 0.54 15.02 -24.28
N GLY A 202 1.14 14.03 -23.60
CA GLY A 202 2.56 14.00 -23.29
C GLY A 202 2.99 14.89 -22.11
N LYS A 203 2.05 15.51 -21.39
CA LYS A 203 2.40 16.23 -20.15
C LYS A 203 2.93 15.24 -19.12
N THR A 204 4.01 15.63 -18.45
CA THR A 204 4.60 14.93 -17.31
C THR A 204 4.57 15.79 -16.05
N LEU A 205 4.70 15.15 -14.90
CA LEU A 205 4.88 15.79 -13.60
C LEU A 205 6.16 15.24 -12.97
N PRO A 206 7.10 16.09 -12.54
CA PRO A 206 8.30 15.63 -11.84
C PRO A 206 7.93 15.09 -10.45
N ILE A 207 8.24 13.82 -10.22
CA ILE A 207 7.96 13.11 -8.96
C ILE A 207 9.30 12.71 -8.32
N GLY A 208 9.54 13.22 -7.12
CA GLY A 208 10.63 12.76 -6.27
C GLY A 208 10.27 11.47 -5.55
N ASP A 209 11.25 10.63 -5.29
CA ASP A 209 11.08 9.43 -4.45
C ASP A 209 11.85 9.55 -3.12
N ILE A 210 11.59 8.61 -2.20
CA ILE A 210 12.20 8.59 -0.85
C ILE A 210 13.72 8.34 -0.88
N VAL A 211 14.28 7.84 -1.98
CA VAL A 211 15.71 7.60 -2.16
C VAL A 211 16.43 8.74 -2.90
N GLY A 212 15.71 9.86 -3.13
CA GLY A 212 16.25 11.08 -3.70
C GLY A 212 16.35 11.09 -5.23
N THR A 213 15.66 10.18 -5.92
CA THR A 213 15.56 10.20 -7.38
C THR A 213 14.40 11.11 -7.80
N LEU A 214 14.60 11.88 -8.86
CA LEU A 214 13.55 12.65 -9.53
C LEU A 214 13.28 12.01 -10.89
N SER A 215 12.02 11.77 -11.19
CA SER A 215 11.59 11.20 -12.48
C SER A 215 10.34 11.90 -13.00
N ASP A 216 10.28 12.12 -14.30
CA ASP A 216 9.08 12.61 -14.97
C ASP A 216 8.07 11.47 -15.11
N SER A 217 6.90 11.64 -14.51
CA SER A 217 5.81 10.67 -14.56
C SER A 217 4.71 11.18 -15.49
N PRO A 218 4.09 10.33 -16.33
CA PRO A 218 2.94 10.72 -17.14
C PRO A 218 1.83 11.32 -16.28
N ASN A 219 1.33 12.49 -16.69
CA ASN A 219 0.33 13.25 -15.97
C ASN A 219 -0.86 13.55 -16.90
N PRO A 220 -1.84 12.63 -16.98
CA PRO A 220 -2.94 12.73 -17.93
C PRO A 220 -3.94 13.84 -17.62
N GLY A 221 -4.00 14.33 -16.41
CA GLY A 221 -4.95 15.35 -15.99
C GLY A 221 -4.98 15.59 -14.50
N VAL A 222 -5.89 16.45 -14.10
CA VAL A 222 -6.16 16.80 -12.69
C VAL A 222 -7.62 16.50 -12.36
N VAL A 223 -7.89 16.02 -11.14
CA VAL A 223 -9.25 15.87 -10.62
C VAL A 223 -9.55 17.03 -9.67
N GLU A 224 -10.58 17.82 -10.00
CA GLU A 224 -11.15 18.84 -9.12
C GLU A 224 -12.32 18.26 -8.33
N PHE A 225 -12.36 18.50 -7.03
CA PHE A 225 -13.44 18.08 -6.16
C PHE A 225 -13.74 19.11 -5.08
N GLU A 226 -14.92 19.02 -4.46
CA GLU A 226 -15.33 19.90 -3.39
C GLU A 226 -15.48 19.15 -2.08
N ARG A 227 -15.08 19.78 -0.98
CA ARG A 227 -15.30 19.33 0.37
C ARG A 227 -15.50 20.53 1.29
N ASP A 228 -16.55 20.48 2.11
CA ASP A 228 -16.86 21.53 3.10
C ASP A 228 -16.89 22.95 2.50
N GLY A 229 -17.46 23.07 1.29
CA GLY A 229 -17.58 24.35 0.55
C GLY A 229 -16.24 24.89 -0.01
N ARG A 230 -15.18 24.09 -0.03
CA ARG A 230 -13.88 24.42 -0.59
C ARG A 230 -13.55 23.49 -1.76
N SER A 231 -12.92 24.05 -2.78
CA SER A 231 -12.44 23.30 -3.94
C SER A 231 -11.00 22.83 -3.71
N PHE A 232 -10.72 21.61 -4.12
CA PHE A 232 -9.41 20.96 -4.08
C PHE A 232 -9.06 20.35 -5.42
N ARG A 233 -7.77 20.07 -5.62
CA ARG A 233 -7.25 19.47 -6.86
C ARG A 233 -6.25 18.40 -6.52
N LEU A 234 -6.23 17.32 -7.34
CA LEU A 234 -5.21 16.27 -7.30
C LEU A 234 -4.74 15.99 -8.71
N GLU A 235 -3.44 16.17 -8.94
CA GLU A 235 -2.78 15.76 -10.18
C GLU A 235 -2.70 14.24 -10.24
N ALA A 236 -3.23 13.67 -11.30
CA ALA A 236 -3.22 12.23 -11.53
C ALA A 236 -1.92 11.81 -12.22
N LEU A 237 -1.43 10.64 -11.86
CA LEU A 237 -0.33 9.96 -12.53
C LEU A 237 -0.86 8.73 -13.27
N GLY A 238 -0.16 8.28 -14.31
CA GLY A 238 -0.50 7.10 -15.10
C GLY A 238 -0.65 7.40 -16.58
N GLU A 239 -0.72 6.35 -17.37
CA GLU A 239 -0.93 6.48 -18.81
C GLU A 239 -2.41 6.81 -19.13
N PRO A 240 -2.69 7.59 -20.17
CA PRO A 240 -4.04 7.87 -20.59
C PRO A 240 -4.86 6.59 -20.86
N GLY A 241 -6.04 6.51 -20.25
CA GLY A 241 -6.94 5.34 -20.35
C GLY A 241 -6.68 4.23 -19.34
N SER A 242 -5.61 4.33 -18.54
CA SER A 242 -5.38 3.46 -17.39
C SER A 242 -6.08 3.98 -16.14
N GLU A 243 -6.02 3.21 -15.06
CA GLU A 243 -6.41 3.69 -13.74
C GLU A 243 -5.60 4.92 -13.34
N LEU A 244 -6.26 5.90 -12.71
CA LEU A 244 -5.61 7.11 -12.18
C LEU A 244 -4.94 6.79 -10.86
N PHE A 245 -3.69 7.18 -10.72
CA PHE A 245 -2.92 7.02 -9.50
C PHE A 245 -2.58 8.38 -8.88
N PHE A 246 -2.82 8.54 -7.60
CA PHE A 246 -2.54 9.75 -6.85
C PHE A 246 -1.58 9.47 -5.71
N VAL A 247 -0.53 10.28 -5.63
CA VAL A 247 0.37 10.34 -4.48
C VAL A 247 0.03 11.63 -3.75
N LEU A 248 -0.54 11.54 -2.55
CA LEU A 248 -1.09 12.70 -1.85
C LEU A 248 -0.61 12.79 -0.39
N ALA A 249 -0.51 14.00 0.11
CA ALA A 249 -0.40 14.31 1.53
C ALA A 249 -1.54 15.23 1.94
N ASP A 250 -1.94 15.14 3.18
CA ASP A 250 -3.01 15.96 3.76
C ASP A 250 -2.65 16.36 5.20
N ARG A 251 -3.50 17.10 5.89
CA ARG A 251 -3.23 17.53 7.27
C ARG A 251 -3.18 16.40 8.30
N THR A 252 -3.60 15.17 7.95
CA THR A 252 -3.44 14.01 8.82
C THR A 252 -2.06 13.35 8.67
N SER A 253 -1.28 13.70 7.65
CA SER A 253 0.07 13.17 7.43
C SER A 253 0.99 13.52 8.61
N GLY A 254 1.50 12.50 9.32
CA GLY A 254 2.20 12.65 10.59
C GLY A 254 1.32 12.91 11.82
N HIS A 255 -0.02 13.02 11.65
CA HIS A 255 -1.00 13.26 12.69
C HIS A 255 -2.13 12.22 12.63
N GLY A 256 -1.76 10.95 12.57
CA GLY A 256 -2.67 9.82 12.47
C GLY A 256 -2.60 9.03 11.17
N SER A 257 -2.16 9.63 10.07
CA SER A 257 -1.82 8.95 8.83
C SER A 257 -0.30 8.95 8.59
N TYR A 258 0.18 8.13 7.67
CA TYR A 258 1.62 7.99 7.38
C TYR A 258 2.25 9.34 6.99
N PRO A 259 3.41 9.71 7.59
CA PRO A 259 3.99 11.05 7.43
C PRO A 259 4.36 11.43 6.00
N ALA A 260 4.84 10.45 5.20
CA ALA A 260 5.27 10.69 3.82
C ALA A 260 4.11 10.71 2.81
N GLY A 261 2.86 10.67 3.29
CA GLY A 261 1.67 10.68 2.44
C GLY A 261 1.10 9.30 2.17
N ARG A 262 0.03 9.26 1.39
CA ARG A 262 -0.71 8.05 1.03
C ARG A 262 -0.94 7.98 -0.46
N PHE A 263 -1.30 6.80 -0.93
CA PHE A 263 -1.71 6.55 -2.30
C PHE A 263 -3.23 6.44 -2.39
N LEU A 264 -3.75 6.82 -3.54
CA LEU A 264 -5.16 6.65 -3.88
C LEU A 264 -5.24 6.27 -5.35
N GLU A 265 -6.12 5.35 -5.69
CA GLU A 265 -6.41 4.93 -7.05
C GLU A 265 -7.86 5.26 -7.38
N ALA A 266 -8.12 5.58 -8.64
CA ALA A 266 -9.47 5.79 -9.14
C ALA A 266 -9.58 5.31 -10.59
N ALA A 267 -10.76 4.84 -10.96
CA ALA A 267 -11.03 4.46 -12.34
C ALA A 267 -10.85 5.65 -13.29
N TRP A 268 -10.46 5.36 -14.53
CA TRP A 268 -10.42 6.36 -15.59
C TRP A 268 -11.79 7.03 -15.75
N PRO A 269 -11.85 8.36 -15.98
CA PRO A 269 -13.12 9.08 -16.10
C PRO A 269 -14.04 8.51 -17.16
N GLY A 270 -15.32 8.47 -16.86
CA GLY A 270 -16.36 8.15 -17.83
C GLY A 270 -16.53 9.24 -18.90
N PRO A 271 -17.45 9.03 -19.87
CA PRO A 271 -17.72 10.01 -20.92
C PRO A 271 -18.20 11.38 -20.40
N ASP A 272 -18.73 11.44 -19.19
CA ASP A 272 -19.17 12.66 -18.49
C ASP A 272 -18.02 13.39 -17.77
N GLY A 273 -16.81 12.84 -17.81
CA GLY A 273 -15.64 13.41 -17.16
C GLY A 273 -15.63 13.27 -15.64
N LYS A 274 -16.50 12.45 -15.07
CA LYS A 274 -16.57 12.23 -13.62
C LYS A 274 -15.57 11.17 -13.16
N VAL A 275 -15.01 11.37 -11.97
CA VAL A 275 -14.13 10.45 -11.27
C VAL A 275 -14.60 10.35 -9.82
N VAL A 276 -14.66 9.15 -9.29
CA VAL A 276 -14.93 8.92 -7.87
C VAL A 276 -13.61 8.77 -7.13
N LEU A 277 -13.31 9.71 -6.25
CA LEU A 277 -12.19 9.64 -5.30
C LEU A 277 -12.69 9.03 -3.99
N ASP A 278 -12.43 7.75 -3.78
CA ASP A 278 -12.83 7.08 -2.54
C ASP A 278 -11.68 7.14 -1.51
N PHE A 279 -11.65 8.20 -0.72
CA PHE A 279 -10.60 8.37 0.30
C PHE A 279 -10.66 7.31 1.42
N ASN A 280 -11.77 6.55 1.57
CA ASN A 280 -11.80 5.40 2.46
C ASN A 280 -10.79 4.32 2.05
N ARG A 281 -10.35 4.34 0.77
CA ARG A 281 -9.35 3.46 0.18
C ARG A 281 -7.99 4.13 -0.01
N ALA A 282 -7.77 5.31 0.58
CA ALA A 282 -6.43 5.88 0.65
C ALA A 282 -5.53 4.98 1.52
N TYR A 283 -4.37 4.58 0.98
CA TYR A 283 -3.54 3.55 1.59
C TYR A 283 -2.08 3.96 1.73
N ASN A 284 -1.39 3.33 2.66
CA ASN A 284 0.03 3.56 2.93
C ASN A 284 0.91 3.06 1.78
N PRO A 285 1.92 3.84 1.37
CA PRO A 285 2.91 3.37 0.42
C PRO A 285 3.75 2.23 1.02
N PRO A 286 4.41 1.41 0.19
CA PRO A 286 5.29 0.33 0.65
C PRO A 286 6.34 0.75 1.68
N CYS A 287 6.82 1.99 1.63
CA CYS A 287 7.80 2.55 2.56
C CYS A 287 7.29 2.64 4.01
N ALA A 288 5.98 2.56 4.24
CA ALA A 288 5.42 2.47 5.58
C ALA A 288 5.74 1.12 6.24
N PHE A 289 5.97 0.08 5.44
CA PHE A 289 6.14 -1.30 5.91
C PHE A 289 7.57 -1.79 5.85
N THR A 290 8.42 -1.18 5.01
CA THR A 290 9.80 -1.62 4.76
C THR A 290 10.71 -0.48 4.35
N LEU A 291 11.98 -0.56 4.75
CA LEU A 291 13.05 0.38 4.35
C LEU A 291 13.58 0.12 2.92
N PHE A 292 13.14 -0.96 2.28
CA PHE A 292 13.66 -1.43 0.99
C PHE A 292 12.80 -1.04 -0.21
N ALA A 293 11.85 -0.13 -0.01
CA ALA A 293 11.02 0.43 -1.07
C ALA A 293 11.56 1.79 -1.58
N THR A 294 11.20 2.14 -2.82
CA THR A 294 11.56 3.41 -3.47
C THR A 294 10.28 4.16 -3.85
N CYS A 295 9.50 4.56 -2.83
CA CYS A 295 8.17 5.12 -3.03
C CYS A 295 8.21 6.55 -3.55
N PRO A 296 7.32 6.92 -4.49
CA PRO A 296 7.11 8.32 -4.86
C PRO A 296 6.60 9.12 -3.66
N LEU A 297 7.00 10.37 -3.61
CA LEU A 297 6.57 11.35 -2.60
C LEU A 297 5.51 12.28 -3.20
N PRO A 298 4.55 12.75 -2.39
CA PRO A 298 3.54 13.70 -2.84
C PRO A 298 4.17 14.97 -3.44
N PRO A 299 3.89 15.29 -4.72
CA PRO A 299 4.31 16.55 -5.29
C PRO A 299 3.61 17.72 -4.58
N PRO A 300 4.14 18.94 -4.69
CA PRO A 300 3.53 20.12 -4.05
C PRO A 300 2.06 20.29 -4.37
N GLU A 301 1.65 19.97 -5.60
CA GLU A 301 0.29 20.10 -6.12
C GLU A 301 -0.70 19.15 -5.42
N ASN A 302 -0.22 18.03 -4.89
CA ASN A 302 -1.03 17.00 -4.22
C ASN A 302 -0.94 17.09 -2.69
N ARG A 303 -0.56 18.26 -2.15
CA ARG A 303 -0.57 18.52 -0.71
C ARG A 303 -1.84 19.26 -0.33
N LEU A 304 -2.84 18.51 0.13
CA LEU A 304 -4.16 19.02 0.44
C LEU A 304 -4.20 19.75 1.79
N ASP A 305 -4.71 20.99 1.80
CA ASP A 305 -5.08 21.70 3.03
C ASP A 305 -6.43 21.20 3.56
N LEU A 306 -6.53 19.89 3.82
CA LEU A 306 -7.72 19.17 4.22
C LEU A 306 -7.34 18.07 5.23
N LEU A 307 -8.17 17.85 6.25
CA LEU A 307 -8.04 16.72 7.17
C LEU A 307 -8.74 15.50 6.58
N VAL A 308 -8.02 14.61 5.91
CA VAL A 308 -8.60 13.40 5.33
C VAL A 308 -8.63 12.28 6.37
N THR A 309 -9.67 12.29 7.22
CA THR A 309 -9.89 11.27 8.27
C THR A 309 -10.60 10.04 7.71
N ALA A 310 -10.03 9.47 6.64
CA ALA A 310 -10.49 8.27 5.94
C ALA A 310 -9.27 7.46 5.46
N GLY A 311 -9.47 6.17 5.14
CA GLY A 311 -8.42 5.27 4.66
C GLY A 311 -7.50 4.74 5.76
N GLU A 312 -6.30 4.30 5.38
CA GLU A 312 -5.30 3.73 6.30
C GLU A 312 -4.71 4.79 7.23
N LYS A 313 -4.54 4.43 8.49
CA LYS A 313 -3.75 5.17 9.46
C LYS A 313 -2.27 4.85 9.33
N ASN A 314 -1.44 5.58 10.10
CA ASN A 314 -0.02 5.30 10.17
C ASN A 314 0.24 3.88 10.67
N TYR A 315 1.09 3.14 9.95
CA TYR A 315 1.55 1.81 10.36
C TYR A 315 2.76 1.96 11.30
N VAL A 316 2.75 1.22 12.39
CA VAL A 316 3.89 1.12 13.31
C VAL A 316 4.42 -0.31 13.21
N SER A 317 5.63 -0.44 12.66
CA SER A 317 6.28 -1.75 12.51
C SER A 317 6.74 -2.30 13.85
N PRO A 318 6.46 -3.57 14.17
CA PRO A 318 7.00 -4.23 15.38
C PRO A 318 8.46 -4.67 15.23
N VAL A 319 9.05 -4.56 14.04
CA VAL A 319 10.41 -5.08 13.71
C VAL A 319 11.41 -3.98 13.33
N HIS A 320 11.19 -2.76 13.78
CA HIS A 320 12.13 -1.65 13.59
C HIS A 320 12.79 -1.27 14.89
#